data_b765ecedb6b5281908a5f9102576070e
#
_entry.id   b765ecedb6b5281908a5f9102576070e
#
_cell.length_a   1.000
_cell.length_b   1.000
_cell.length_c   1.000
_cell.angle_alpha   90.00
_cell.angle_beta   90.00
_cell.angle_gamma   90.00
#
_symmetry.space_group_name_H-M   'P 1'
#
loop_
_entity.id
_entity.type
_entity.pdbx_description
1 polymer ?
#
loop_
_entity_poly.entity_id
_entity_poly.type
_entity_poly.pdbx_seq_one_letter_code
_entity_poly.pdbx_strand_id
1 'polypeptide(L)'
;VEIVRTSPEKSFPVIVERAGQPVNLTLTPRMERDEVGNKEGKLGIALQQQPIDIPPQYIQQRQYNPWTALVKACQKTYDLIVMTLSSLGKMIMGLIGLDNLSGPITIAKVAGHTANIGWQAMIGFMALLSVSLGVLNLLPIPVLDGGHLVYYAAEGIMGRPLSEQVQQVGLKIGMAMMGCLMFLAIFNDLSRLFG
;
A
#
# COMPACT_ATOMS: atom_id res chain seq x y z
N VAL A 1 22.35 12.27 2.08
CA VAL A 1 21.28 12.12 1.08
C VAL A 1 20.97 13.49 0.47
N GLU A 2 20.77 14.53 1.26
CA GLU A 2 20.40 15.88 0.79
C GLU A 2 21.45 16.50 -0.15
N ILE A 3 22.74 16.36 0.17
CA ILE A 3 23.87 16.84 -0.67
C ILE A 3 23.83 16.20 -2.07
N VAL A 4 23.46 14.93 -2.16
CA VAL A 4 23.36 14.20 -3.43
C VAL A 4 22.18 14.73 -4.26
N ARG A 5 21.03 14.96 -3.64
CA ARG A 5 19.81 15.47 -4.29
C ARG A 5 20.02 16.86 -4.85
N THR A 6 20.68 17.74 -4.09
CA THR A 6 20.88 19.15 -4.45
C THR A 6 22.05 19.41 -5.39
N SER A 7 22.88 18.39 -5.70
CA SER A 7 24.08 18.54 -6.51
C SER A 7 24.11 17.57 -7.71
N PRO A 8 23.13 17.66 -8.64
CA PRO A 8 23.16 16.85 -9.86
C PRO A 8 24.41 17.19 -10.69
N GLU A 9 25.08 16.17 -11.23
CA GLU A 9 26.26 16.25 -12.09
C GLU A 9 27.51 16.89 -11.45
N LYS A 10 27.49 17.23 -10.17
CA LYS A 10 28.66 17.74 -9.46
C LYS A 10 29.40 16.61 -8.77
N SER A 11 30.68 16.47 -9.07
CA SER A 11 31.56 15.49 -8.40
C SER A 11 31.97 16.00 -7.02
N PHE A 12 31.86 15.13 -6.01
CA PHE A 12 32.36 15.41 -4.66
C PHE A 12 33.06 14.19 -4.07
N PRO A 13 34.12 14.44 -3.24
CA PRO A 13 34.87 13.35 -2.59
C PRO A 13 34.01 12.77 -1.46
N VAL A 14 33.99 11.45 -1.35
CA VAL A 14 33.34 10.71 -0.28
C VAL A 14 34.33 9.70 0.29
N ILE A 15 34.38 9.62 1.60
CA ILE A 15 35.18 8.61 2.29
C ILE A 15 34.24 7.46 2.65
N VAL A 16 34.52 6.28 2.13
CA VAL A 16 33.79 5.05 2.47
C VAL A 16 34.68 4.10 3.21
N GLU A 17 34.17 3.42 4.21
CA GLU A 17 34.90 2.36 4.91
C GLU A 17 34.67 1.03 4.18
N ARG A 18 35.75 0.39 3.72
CA ARG A 18 35.77 -0.93 3.10
C ARG A 18 36.70 -1.85 3.84
N ALA A 19 36.16 -2.91 4.45
CA ALA A 19 36.93 -3.87 5.26
C ALA A 19 37.75 -3.21 6.39
N GLY A 20 37.21 -2.19 7.06
CA GLY A 20 37.85 -1.47 8.16
C GLY A 20 38.88 -0.42 7.71
N GLN A 21 39.04 -0.17 6.42
CA GLN A 21 39.97 0.86 5.90
C GLN A 21 39.19 1.97 5.18
N PRO A 22 39.53 3.25 5.41
CA PRO A 22 38.95 4.37 4.71
C PRO A 22 39.43 4.43 3.26
N VAL A 23 38.50 4.42 2.31
CA VAL A 23 38.79 4.55 0.88
C VAL A 23 38.14 5.85 0.38
N ASN A 24 38.96 6.69 -0.26
CA ASN A 24 38.48 7.92 -0.88
C ASN A 24 37.92 7.61 -2.27
N LEU A 25 36.66 7.94 -2.50
CA LEU A 25 35.99 7.80 -3.78
C LEU A 25 35.42 9.15 -4.22
N THR A 26 35.41 9.38 -5.52
CA THR A 26 34.72 10.54 -6.10
C THR A 26 33.40 10.06 -6.68
N LEU A 27 32.30 10.61 -6.18
CA LEU A 27 30.95 10.29 -6.65
C LEU A 27 30.40 11.44 -7.47
N THR A 28 29.78 11.11 -8.60
CA THR A 28 29.07 12.06 -9.46
C THR A 28 27.63 11.60 -9.59
N PRO A 29 26.66 12.29 -8.93
CA PRO A 29 25.26 11.94 -9.07
C PRO A 29 24.77 12.16 -10.50
N ARG A 30 24.01 11.22 -11.04
CA ARG A 30 23.30 11.41 -12.30
C ARG A 30 22.14 12.37 -12.10
N MET A 31 21.91 13.24 -13.07
CA MET A 31 20.72 14.08 -13.08
C MET A 31 19.51 13.21 -13.48
N GLU A 32 18.54 13.12 -12.59
CA GLU A 32 17.22 12.55 -12.88
C GLU A 32 16.16 13.61 -12.60
N ARG A 33 15.02 13.51 -13.28
CA ARG A 33 13.86 14.37 -13.00
C ARG A 33 12.96 13.65 -12.02
N ASP A 34 12.60 14.34 -10.97
CA ASP A 34 11.58 13.90 -10.03
C ASP A 34 10.19 13.93 -10.71
N GLU A 35 9.19 13.31 -10.08
CA GLU A 35 7.80 13.23 -10.56
C GLU A 35 7.15 14.62 -10.77
N VAL A 36 7.69 15.65 -10.17
CA VAL A 36 7.26 17.06 -10.30
C VAL A 36 8.06 17.82 -11.37
N GLY A 37 9.04 17.14 -12.00
CA GLY A 37 9.88 17.72 -13.06
C GLY A 37 11.12 18.47 -12.56
N ASN A 38 11.40 18.48 -11.25
CA ASN A 38 12.60 19.09 -10.69
C ASN A 38 13.82 18.22 -10.97
N LYS A 39 14.98 18.86 -11.16
CA LYS A 39 16.25 18.17 -11.37
C LYS A 39 16.81 17.72 -10.02
N GLU A 40 16.92 16.44 -9.80
CA GLU A 40 17.55 15.86 -8.62
C GLU A 40 18.75 14.98 -8.98
N GLY A 41 19.77 14.99 -8.10
CA GLY A 41 20.91 14.06 -8.21
C GLY A 41 20.54 12.71 -7.63
N LYS A 42 20.72 11.62 -8.40
CA LYS A 42 20.61 10.23 -7.90
C LYS A 42 21.93 9.50 -8.06
N LEU A 43 22.29 8.72 -7.03
CA LEU A 43 23.39 7.75 -7.08
C LEU A 43 22.75 6.36 -7.21
N GLY A 44 23.16 5.60 -8.22
CA GLY A 44 22.74 4.21 -8.41
C GLY A 44 23.33 3.25 -7.39
N ILE A 45 23.23 3.57 -6.10
CA ILE A 45 23.73 2.74 -4.99
C ILE A 45 22.57 1.89 -4.50
N ALA A 46 22.66 0.58 -4.70
CA ALA A 46 21.79 -0.37 -4.03
C ALA A 46 22.29 -0.57 -2.60
N LEU A 47 21.47 -0.19 -1.62
CA LEU A 47 21.73 -0.56 -0.24
C LEU A 47 21.53 -2.07 -0.12
N GLN A 48 22.62 -2.81 0.16
CA GLN A 48 22.47 -4.19 0.56
C GLN A 48 21.80 -4.19 1.93
N GLN A 49 20.53 -4.57 1.96
CA GLN A 49 19.80 -4.77 3.21
C GLN A 49 20.45 -5.96 3.92
N GLN A 50 21.40 -5.67 4.79
CA GLN A 50 21.77 -6.68 5.78
C GLN A 50 20.56 -6.87 6.69
N PRO A 51 20.16 -8.11 6.98
CA PRO A 51 19.12 -8.34 7.98
C PRO A 51 19.58 -7.62 9.25
N ILE A 52 18.79 -6.67 9.71
CA ILE A 52 19.06 -5.98 10.98
C ILE A 52 18.95 -7.06 12.04
N ASP A 53 20.10 -7.50 12.54
CA ASP A 53 20.14 -8.38 13.71
C ASP A 53 19.68 -7.56 14.91
N ILE A 54 18.37 -7.64 15.19
CA ILE A 54 17.77 -6.92 16.33
C ILE A 54 18.25 -7.67 17.59
N PRO A 55 19.09 -7.05 18.44
CA PRO A 55 19.53 -7.70 19.64
C PRO A 55 18.33 -8.21 20.47
N PRO A 56 18.38 -9.42 21.05
CA PRO A 56 17.25 -10.05 21.76
C PRO A 56 16.62 -9.17 22.85
N GLN A 57 17.40 -8.26 23.42
CA GLN A 57 16.93 -7.30 24.43
C GLN A 57 15.84 -6.32 23.93
N TYR A 58 15.74 -6.10 22.61
CA TYR A 58 14.72 -5.25 21.99
C TYR A 58 13.50 -6.05 21.49
N ILE A 59 13.57 -7.38 21.54
CA ILE A 59 12.49 -8.27 21.15
C ILE A 59 11.66 -8.58 22.39
N GLN A 60 10.52 -7.92 22.53
CA GLN A 60 9.56 -8.25 23.60
C GLN A 60 8.51 -9.22 23.05
N GLN A 61 8.57 -10.47 23.49
CA GLN A 61 7.46 -11.41 23.31
C GLN A 61 6.40 -11.16 24.37
N ARG A 62 5.28 -10.57 23.96
CA ARG A 62 4.13 -10.39 24.85
C ARG A 62 3.15 -11.55 24.67
N GLN A 63 3.03 -12.37 25.69
CA GLN A 63 1.98 -13.40 25.76
C GLN A 63 0.72 -12.79 26.38
N TYR A 64 -0.38 -12.92 25.70
CA TYR A 64 -1.69 -12.48 26.18
C TYR A 64 -2.51 -13.71 26.56
N ASN A 65 -3.32 -13.61 27.64
CA ASN A 65 -4.33 -14.61 27.88
C ASN A 65 -5.42 -14.56 26.78
N PRO A 66 -6.20 -15.64 26.56
CA PRO A 66 -7.15 -15.68 25.43
C PRO A 66 -8.13 -14.51 25.37
N TRP A 67 -8.59 -14.01 26.53
CA TRP A 67 -9.52 -12.89 26.59
C TRP A 67 -8.87 -11.57 26.17
N THR A 68 -7.71 -11.26 26.71
CA THR A 68 -6.96 -10.05 26.30
C THR A 68 -6.49 -10.13 24.85
N ALA A 69 -6.15 -11.32 24.36
CA ALA A 69 -5.82 -11.52 22.95
C ALA A 69 -7.00 -11.18 22.03
N LEU A 70 -8.22 -11.62 22.39
CA LEU A 70 -9.45 -11.31 21.65
C LEU A 70 -9.72 -9.81 21.61
N VAL A 71 -9.65 -9.13 22.76
CA VAL A 71 -9.85 -7.67 22.85
C VAL A 71 -8.82 -6.93 21.98
N LYS A 72 -7.54 -7.35 22.04
CA LYS A 72 -6.46 -6.77 21.22
C LYS A 72 -6.66 -7.02 19.74
N ALA A 73 -7.15 -8.19 19.35
CA ALA A 73 -7.50 -8.50 17.96
C ALA A 73 -8.62 -7.59 17.44
N CYS A 74 -9.69 -7.40 18.24
CA CYS A 74 -10.78 -6.48 17.89
C CYS A 74 -10.28 -5.04 17.74
N GLN A 75 -9.43 -4.56 18.68
CA GLN A 75 -8.82 -3.23 18.59
C GLN A 75 -8.01 -3.08 17.30
N LYS A 76 -7.13 -4.05 17.00
CA LYS A 76 -6.31 -4.03 15.81
C LYS A 76 -7.14 -4.07 14.52
N THR A 77 -8.20 -4.84 14.50
CA THR A 77 -9.14 -4.88 13.36
C THR A 77 -9.82 -3.54 13.17
N TYR A 78 -10.29 -2.89 14.25
CA TYR A 78 -10.87 -1.56 14.19
C TYR A 78 -9.87 -0.53 13.66
N ASP A 79 -8.62 -0.53 14.17
CA ASP A 79 -7.57 0.38 13.70
C ASP A 79 -7.28 0.19 12.20
N LEU A 80 -7.25 -1.06 11.72
CA LEU A 80 -7.09 -1.37 10.29
C LEU A 80 -8.25 -0.85 9.44
N ILE A 81 -9.49 -0.98 9.91
CA ILE A 81 -10.68 -0.45 9.24
C ILE A 81 -10.57 1.07 9.12
N VAL A 82 -10.29 1.76 10.23
CA VAL A 82 -10.15 3.23 10.25
C VAL A 82 -9.01 3.69 9.36
N MET A 83 -7.87 3.00 9.39
CA MET A 83 -6.72 3.29 8.54
C MET A 83 -7.08 3.11 7.05
N THR A 84 -7.75 2.04 6.69
CA THR A 84 -8.17 1.77 5.30
C THR A 84 -9.13 2.84 4.81
N LEU A 85 -10.17 3.18 5.58
CA LEU A 85 -11.13 4.23 5.23
C LEU A 85 -10.47 5.61 5.14
N SER A 86 -9.56 5.93 6.07
CA SER A 86 -8.80 7.18 6.04
C SER A 86 -7.91 7.27 4.80
N SER A 87 -7.24 6.19 4.42
CA SER A 87 -6.39 6.14 3.22
C SER A 87 -7.22 6.34 1.95
N LEU A 88 -8.38 5.67 1.85
CA LEU A 88 -9.33 5.87 0.74
C LEU A 88 -9.85 7.31 0.68
N GLY A 89 -10.21 7.88 1.84
CA GLY A 89 -10.62 9.29 1.90
C GLY A 89 -9.54 10.24 1.42
N LYS A 90 -8.29 10.02 1.83
CA LYS A 90 -7.14 10.82 1.37
C LYS A 90 -6.84 10.66 -0.12
N MET A 91 -7.06 9.46 -0.68
CA MET A 91 -6.94 9.23 -2.13
C MET A 91 -8.01 10.00 -2.91
N ILE A 92 -9.26 9.98 -2.44
CA ILE A 92 -10.36 10.73 -3.07
C ILE A 92 -10.10 12.25 -3.00
N MET A 93 -9.50 12.73 -1.91
CA MET A 93 -9.11 14.14 -1.74
C MET A 93 -7.84 14.53 -2.54
N GLY A 94 -7.21 13.58 -3.22
CA GLY A 94 -5.97 13.82 -3.98
C GLY A 94 -4.72 14.04 -3.11
N LEU A 95 -4.80 13.74 -1.80
CA LEU A 95 -3.67 13.87 -0.86
C LEU A 95 -2.71 12.67 -0.96
N ILE A 96 -3.18 11.56 -1.48
CA ILE A 96 -2.38 10.35 -1.75
C ILE A 96 -2.58 10.03 -3.22
N GLY A 97 -1.49 9.87 -3.96
CA GLY A 97 -1.54 9.52 -5.38
C GLY A 97 -2.10 8.12 -5.64
N LEU A 98 -2.70 7.92 -6.80
CA LEU A 98 -3.23 6.63 -7.25
C LEU A 98 -2.10 5.63 -7.56
N ASP A 99 -0.87 6.09 -7.70
CA ASP A 99 0.37 5.31 -7.80
C ASP A 99 0.63 4.43 -6.56
N ASN A 100 0.03 4.78 -5.41
CA ASN A 100 0.06 3.95 -4.19
C ASN A 100 -0.93 2.78 -4.21
N LEU A 101 -1.77 2.67 -5.24
CA LEU A 101 -2.64 1.51 -5.41
C LEU A 101 -1.80 0.28 -5.77
N SER A 102 -1.84 -0.71 -4.89
CA SER A 102 -1.18 -1.99 -5.12
C SER A 102 -2.09 -2.90 -5.94
N GLY A 103 -1.56 -3.43 -7.02
CA GLY A 103 -2.26 -4.39 -7.85
C GLY A 103 -1.98 -5.85 -7.44
N PRO A 104 -2.53 -6.80 -8.20
CA PRO A 104 -2.43 -8.23 -7.89
C PRO A 104 -0.99 -8.75 -7.86
N ILE A 105 -0.10 -8.18 -8.66
CA ILE A 105 1.32 -8.60 -8.72
C ILE A 105 2.03 -8.19 -7.42
N THR A 106 1.81 -6.97 -6.94
CA THR A 106 2.36 -6.50 -5.66
C THR A 106 1.83 -7.34 -4.50
N ILE A 107 0.51 -7.66 -4.48
CA ILE A 107 -0.09 -8.54 -3.47
C ILE A 107 0.57 -9.91 -3.47
N ALA A 108 0.79 -10.51 -4.65
CA ALA A 108 1.46 -11.81 -4.76
C ALA A 108 2.92 -11.76 -4.29
N LYS A 109 3.67 -10.69 -4.59
CA LYS A 109 5.03 -10.49 -4.09
C LYS A 109 5.08 -10.40 -2.56
N VAL A 110 4.18 -9.61 -1.97
CA VAL A 110 4.10 -9.47 -0.50
C VAL A 110 3.68 -10.79 0.14
N ALA A 111 2.75 -11.55 -0.46
CA ALA A 111 2.38 -12.88 -0.01
C ALA A 111 3.59 -13.84 0.00
N GLY A 112 4.36 -13.88 -1.09
CA GLY A 112 5.58 -14.68 -1.17
C GLY A 112 6.63 -14.28 -0.14
N HIS A 113 6.81 -12.97 0.07
CA HIS A 113 7.74 -12.46 1.07
C HIS A 113 7.31 -12.82 2.50
N THR A 114 6.04 -12.63 2.85
CA THR A 114 5.52 -12.98 4.18
C THR A 114 5.54 -14.48 4.45
N ALA A 115 5.33 -15.31 3.42
CA ALA A 115 5.47 -16.77 3.54
C ALA A 115 6.92 -17.18 3.90
N ASN A 116 7.92 -16.51 3.33
CA ASN A 116 9.34 -16.73 3.63
C ASN A 116 9.73 -16.26 5.04
N ILE A 117 9.07 -15.23 5.58
CA ILE A 117 9.31 -14.76 6.97
C ILE A 117 8.77 -15.78 7.98
N GLY A 118 7.65 -16.44 7.68
CA GLY A 118 7.07 -17.48 8.53
C GLY A 118 5.55 -17.41 8.62
N TRP A 119 4.98 -18.45 9.22
CA TRP A 119 3.53 -18.65 9.27
C TRP A 119 2.77 -17.53 10.00
N GLN A 120 3.36 -16.94 11.04
CA GLN A 120 2.75 -15.81 11.79
C GLN A 120 2.62 -14.57 10.91
N ALA A 121 3.65 -14.24 10.13
CA ALA A 121 3.63 -13.12 9.19
C ALA A 121 2.58 -13.37 8.09
N MET A 122 2.49 -14.60 7.58
CA MET A 122 1.50 -14.99 6.58
C MET A 122 0.08 -14.85 7.09
N ILE A 123 -0.23 -15.33 8.30
CA ILE A 123 -1.56 -15.15 8.91
C ILE A 123 -1.88 -13.67 9.11
N GLY A 124 -0.90 -12.87 9.58
CA GLY A 124 -1.07 -11.42 9.73
C GLY A 124 -1.40 -10.74 8.40
N PHE A 125 -0.73 -11.13 7.33
CA PHE A 125 -1.00 -10.63 5.98
C PHE A 125 -2.38 -11.06 5.47
N MET A 126 -2.77 -12.31 5.66
CA MET A 126 -4.12 -12.78 5.30
C MET A 126 -5.22 -12.04 6.07
N ALA A 127 -5.01 -11.78 7.36
CA ALA A 127 -5.94 -10.99 8.17
C ALA A 127 -6.06 -9.56 7.65
N LEU A 128 -4.93 -8.92 7.29
CA LEU A 128 -4.92 -7.58 6.69
C LEU A 128 -5.71 -7.55 5.37
N LEU A 129 -5.46 -8.51 4.48
CA LEU A 129 -6.19 -8.62 3.20
C LEU A 129 -7.68 -8.83 3.42
N SER A 130 -8.06 -9.72 4.37
CA SER A 130 -9.45 -10.01 4.68
C SER A 130 -10.19 -8.76 5.18
N VAL A 131 -9.59 -8.03 6.11
CA VAL A 131 -10.18 -6.77 6.63
C VAL A 131 -10.29 -5.72 5.52
N SER A 132 -9.22 -5.53 4.74
CA SER A 132 -9.23 -4.55 3.64
C SER A 132 -10.28 -4.90 2.59
N LEU A 133 -10.40 -6.16 2.19
CA LEU A 133 -11.41 -6.62 1.24
C LEU A 133 -12.82 -6.44 1.78
N GLY A 134 -13.05 -6.73 3.08
CA GLY A 134 -14.33 -6.50 3.74
C GLY A 134 -14.72 -5.02 3.74
N VAL A 135 -13.77 -4.14 4.06
CA VAL A 135 -14.00 -2.67 4.02
C VAL A 135 -14.31 -2.21 2.60
N LEU A 136 -13.54 -2.67 1.60
CA LEU A 136 -13.79 -2.31 0.20
C LEU A 136 -15.16 -2.80 -0.28
N ASN A 137 -15.57 -4.01 0.10
CA ASN A 137 -16.87 -4.56 -0.27
C ASN A 137 -18.04 -3.78 0.36
N LEU A 138 -17.84 -3.13 1.50
CA LEU A 138 -18.85 -2.28 2.14
C LEU A 138 -18.94 -0.86 1.57
N LEU A 139 -18.06 -0.48 0.64
CA LEU A 139 -18.16 0.81 -0.03
C LEU A 139 -19.45 0.91 -0.86
N PRO A 140 -20.05 2.10 -0.99
CA PRO A 140 -21.30 2.33 -1.74
C PRO A 140 -21.05 2.29 -3.27
N ILE A 141 -20.44 1.22 -3.75
CA ILE A 141 -20.17 1.00 -5.18
C ILE A 141 -21.14 -0.06 -5.69
N PRO A 142 -21.91 0.20 -6.76
CA PRO A 142 -23.03 -0.64 -7.21
C PRO A 142 -22.72 -2.11 -7.53
N VAL A 143 -21.45 -2.47 -7.71
CA VAL A 143 -21.01 -3.86 -7.98
C VAL A 143 -20.64 -4.61 -6.70
N LEU A 144 -20.45 -3.88 -5.60
CA LEU A 144 -20.05 -4.42 -4.30
C LEU A 144 -21.27 -4.58 -3.39
N ASP A 145 -21.11 -5.37 -2.32
CA ASP A 145 -22.19 -5.61 -1.35
C ASP A 145 -22.71 -4.31 -0.73
N GLY A 146 -21.84 -3.33 -0.47
CA GLY A 146 -22.20 -2.01 0.02
C GLY A 146 -23.12 -1.25 -0.93
N GLY A 147 -22.99 -1.43 -2.25
CA GLY A 147 -23.91 -0.86 -3.24
C GLY A 147 -25.31 -1.47 -3.14
N HIS A 148 -25.40 -2.77 -2.93
CA HIS A 148 -26.68 -3.43 -2.68
C HIS A 148 -27.34 -2.97 -1.38
N LEU A 149 -26.54 -2.75 -0.32
CA LEU A 149 -27.04 -2.17 0.93
C LEU A 149 -27.63 -0.78 0.72
N VAL A 150 -27.00 0.06 -0.11
CA VAL A 150 -27.55 1.38 -0.48
C VAL A 150 -28.88 1.24 -1.24
N TYR A 151 -28.98 0.28 -2.16
CA TYR A 151 -30.25 0.02 -2.87
C TYR A 151 -31.36 -0.40 -1.89
N TYR A 152 -31.11 -1.35 -1.00
CA TYR A 152 -32.07 -1.78 0.00
C TYR A 152 -32.48 -0.66 0.96
N ALA A 153 -31.52 0.17 1.38
CA ALA A 153 -31.81 1.34 2.21
C ALA A 153 -32.69 2.34 1.46
N ALA A 154 -32.44 2.61 0.19
CA ALA A 154 -33.28 3.49 -0.65
C ALA A 154 -34.68 2.92 -0.85
N GLU A 155 -34.82 1.62 -1.13
CA GLU A 155 -36.10 0.92 -1.24
C GLU A 155 -36.91 1.00 0.06
N GLY A 156 -36.21 0.79 1.20
CA GLY A 156 -36.86 0.91 2.52
C GLY A 156 -37.39 2.32 2.82
N ILE A 157 -36.68 3.37 2.40
CA ILE A 157 -37.09 4.77 2.57
C ILE A 157 -38.25 5.11 1.59
N MET A 158 -38.18 4.64 0.34
CA MET A 158 -39.15 4.93 -0.70
C MET A 158 -40.44 4.08 -0.59
N GLY A 159 -40.39 2.98 0.18
CA GLY A 159 -41.49 2.02 0.30
C GLY A 159 -41.85 1.25 -0.99
N ARG A 160 -40.92 1.29 -1.98
CA ARG A 160 -41.07 0.58 -3.26
C ARG A 160 -39.73 0.15 -3.82
N PRO A 161 -39.67 -0.96 -4.58
CA PRO A 161 -38.44 -1.42 -5.19
C PRO A 161 -37.91 -0.41 -6.22
N LEU A 162 -36.59 -0.33 -6.34
CA LEU A 162 -35.90 0.42 -7.39
C LEU A 162 -36.19 -0.22 -8.75
N SER A 163 -36.38 0.62 -9.77
CA SER A 163 -36.59 0.13 -11.13
C SER A 163 -35.36 -0.64 -11.63
N GLU A 164 -35.57 -1.68 -12.42
CA GLU A 164 -34.53 -2.46 -13.03
C GLU A 164 -33.56 -1.60 -13.85
N GLN A 165 -34.04 -0.54 -14.47
CA GLN A 165 -33.21 0.41 -15.23
C GLN A 165 -32.17 1.10 -14.34
N VAL A 166 -32.53 1.55 -13.14
CA VAL A 166 -31.63 2.19 -12.17
C VAL A 166 -30.58 1.20 -11.70
N GLN A 167 -30.98 -0.02 -11.39
CA GLN A 167 -30.05 -1.07 -10.97
C GLN A 167 -29.07 -1.44 -12.10
N GLN A 168 -29.55 -1.58 -13.35
CA GLN A 168 -28.69 -1.87 -14.52
C GLN A 168 -27.72 -0.75 -14.83
N VAL A 169 -28.13 0.51 -14.74
CA VAL A 169 -27.25 1.67 -14.94
C VAL A 169 -26.19 1.71 -13.83
N GLY A 170 -26.59 1.51 -12.59
CA GLY A 170 -25.66 1.43 -11.47
C GLY A 170 -24.62 0.32 -11.66
N LEU A 171 -25.06 -0.88 -12.07
CA LEU A 171 -24.18 -2.00 -12.36
C LEU A 171 -23.16 -1.68 -13.45
N LYS A 172 -23.58 -1.06 -14.56
CA LYS A 172 -22.69 -0.65 -15.66
C LYS A 172 -21.65 0.36 -15.19
N ILE A 173 -22.07 1.37 -14.41
CA ILE A 173 -21.15 2.38 -13.84
C ILE A 173 -20.15 1.71 -12.89
N GLY A 174 -20.62 0.85 -12.00
CA GLY A 174 -19.77 0.14 -11.07
C GLY A 174 -18.75 -0.78 -11.76
N MET A 175 -19.16 -1.51 -12.79
CA MET A 175 -18.26 -2.32 -13.61
C MET A 175 -17.21 -1.47 -14.33
N ALA A 176 -17.58 -0.33 -14.88
CA ALA A 176 -16.65 0.59 -15.53
C ALA A 176 -15.63 1.16 -14.52
N MET A 177 -16.07 1.55 -13.32
CA MET A 177 -15.18 2.00 -12.24
C MET A 177 -14.21 0.90 -11.82
N MET A 178 -14.69 -0.31 -11.58
CA MET A 178 -13.84 -1.45 -11.19
C MET A 178 -12.83 -1.80 -12.29
N GLY A 179 -13.25 -1.78 -13.56
CA GLY A 179 -12.35 -1.99 -14.69
C GLY A 179 -11.25 -0.93 -14.78
N CYS A 180 -11.59 0.34 -14.57
CA CYS A 180 -10.64 1.44 -14.53
C CYS A 180 -9.65 1.28 -13.37
N LEU A 181 -10.12 0.99 -12.15
CA LEU A 181 -9.25 0.78 -11.00
C LEU A 181 -8.32 -0.43 -11.19
N MET A 182 -8.83 -1.53 -11.75
CA MET A 182 -8.02 -2.71 -12.04
C MET A 182 -6.94 -2.38 -13.09
N PHE A 183 -7.30 -1.65 -14.14
CA PHE A 183 -6.34 -1.22 -15.15
C PHE A 183 -5.23 -0.35 -14.53
N LEU A 184 -5.59 0.64 -13.71
CA LEU A 184 -4.63 1.49 -13.00
C LEU A 184 -3.73 0.68 -12.07
N ALA A 185 -4.30 -0.26 -11.30
CA ALA A 185 -3.54 -1.09 -10.38
C ALA A 185 -2.52 -1.99 -11.13
N ILE A 186 -2.92 -2.59 -12.25
CA ILE A 186 -2.00 -3.39 -13.08
C ILE A 186 -0.93 -2.49 -13.72
N PHE A 187 -1.31 -1.31 -14.21
CA PHE A 187 -0.36 -0.36 -14.77
C PHE A 187 0.69 0.08 -13.75
N ASN A 188 0.26 0.40 -12.53
CA ASN A 188 1.17 0.74 -11.43
C ASN A 188 2.10 -0.43 -11.07
N ASP A 189 1.57 -1.65 -11.03
CA ASP A 189 2.38 -2.85 -10.75
C ASP A 189 3.45 -3.06 -11.84
N LEU A 190 3.10 -2.89 -13.11
CA LEU A 190 4.05 -2.99 -14.21
C LEU A 190 5.10 -1.88 -14.16
N SER A 191 4.68 -0.64 -13.91
CA SER A 191 5.62 0.48 -13.77
C SER A 191 6.65 0.25 -12.66
N ARG A 192 6.23 -0.35 -11.53
CA ARG A 192 7.15 -0.72 -10.44
C ARG A 192 8.04 -1.92 -10.73
N LEU A 193 7.69 -2.72 -11.74
CA LEU A 193 8.48 -3.88 -12.15
C LEU A 193 9.61 -3.50 -13.12
N PHE A 194 9.37 -2.50 -13.96
CA PHE A 194 10.25 -2.11 -15.07
C PHE A 194 10.93 -0.76 -14.87
N GLY A 195 10.54 0.03 -13.87
CA GLY A 195 11.15 1.30 -13.47
C GLY A 195 12.01 1.15 -12.23
#